data_2cabc1b6f0db7fbe147519fd36929ced
#
_entry.id   2cabc1b6f0db7fbe147519fd36929ced
#
_cell.length_a   1.000
_cell.length_b   1.000
_cell.length_c   1.000
_cell.angle_alpha   90.00
_cell.angle_beta   90.00
_cell.angle_gamma   90.00
#
_symmetry.space_group_name_H-M   'P 1'
#
loop_
_entity.id
_entity.type
_entity.pdbx_description
1 polymer ?
#
loop_
_entity_poly.entity_id
_entity_poly.type
_entity_poly.pdbx_seq_one_letter_code
_entity_poly.pdbx_strand_id
1 'polypeptide(L)'
;MAAGASLLHLGGPMPTDLGVNDDHLTACATPAHCSRQEWPVADPQAALASLLPAVLALEGVVVVETSADYLHATVASRLFGFVDDLELHAESKRGVLEARSVSRLGDSDLGVNARRLDSLRRVLDSLAS
;
A
#
# COMPACT_ATOMS: atom_id res chain seq x y z
N MET A 1 -25.22 -3.16 1.27
CA MET A 1 -25.04 -4.56 1.18
C MET A 1 -23.78 -4.95 0.48
N ALA A 2 -22.90 -5.53 1.19
CA ALA A 2 -21.61 -5.88 0.65
C ALA A 2 -21.58 -7.17 -0.19
N ALA A 3 -22.64 -7.97 -0.11
CA ALA A 3 -22.66 -9.29 -0.74
C ALA A 3 -22.43 -9.26 -2.25
N GLY A 4 -23.06 -8.32 -2.94
CA GLY A 4 -22.88 -8.19 -4.38
C GLY A 4 -21.46 -7.79 -4.75
N ALA A 5 -20.87 -6.85 -4.02
CA ALA A 5 -19.50 -6.44 -4.25
C ALA A 5 -18.53 -7.59 -3.98
N SER A 6 -18.77 -8.38 -2.92
CA SER A 6 -17.92 -9.53 -2.58
C SER A 6 -17.89 -10.57 -3.69
N LEU A 7 -19.03 -10.80 -4.37
CA LEU A 7 -19.10 -11.76 -5.45
C LEU A 7 -18.33 -11.32 -6.68
N LEU A 8 -18.09 -10.01 -6.84
CA LEU A 8 -17.38 -9.47 -7.98
C LEU A 8 -15.88 -9.35 -7.76
N HIS A 9 -15.43 -9.58 -6.54
CA HIS A 9 -14.04 -9.39 -6.18
C HIS A 9 -13.38 -10.72 -5.79
N LEU A 10 -12.24 -11.01 -6.40
CA LEU A 10 -11.40 -12.14 -6.04
C LEU A 10 -10.47 -11.68 -4.91
N GLY A 11 -11.09 -11.23 -3.81
CA GLY A 11 -10.37 -10.52 -2.77
C GLY A 11 -9.59 -11.40 -1.83
N GLY A 12 -10.09 -12.60 -1.58
CA GLY A 12 -9.53 -13.45 -0.53
C GLY A 12 -9.73 -12.86 0.87
N PRO A 13 -9.27 -13.56 1.90
CA PRO A 13 -9.36 -13.06 3.27
C PRO A 13 -8.37 -11.93 3.50
N MET A 14 -8.67 -11.05 4.46
CA MET A 14 -7.74 -10.01 4.87
C MET A 14 -6.47 -10.67 5.41
N PRO A 15 -5.28 -10.24 4.94
CA PRO A 15 -4.03 -10.80 5.45
C PRO A 15 -3.86 -10.58 6.95
N THR A 16 -3.20 -11.51 7.60
CA THR A 16 -2.94 -11.44 9.04
C THR A 16 -1.63 -10.72 9.36
N ASP A 17 -0.82 -10.40 8.35
CA ASP A 17 0.49 -9.78 8.50
C ASP A 17 0.47 -8.28 8.24
N LEU A 18 -0.71 -7.66 8.22
CA LEU A 18 -0.85 -6.21 8.09
C LEU A 18 -0.49 -5.52 9.40
N GLY A 19 -0.16 -4.23 9.29
CA GLY A 19 0.15 -3.39 10.44
C GLY A 19 1.63 -3.31 10.71
N VAL A 20 1.95 -2.60 11.79
CA VAL A 20 3.33 -2.31 12.18
C VAL A 20 3.74 -3.23 13.32
N ASN A 21 4.87 -3.91 13.17
CA ASN A 21 5.47 -4.75 14.20
C ASN A 21 6.92 -4.34 14.38
N ASP A 22 7.33 -4.06 15.60
CA ASP A 22 8.69 -3.60 15.90
C ASP A 22 9.09 -2.39 15.05
N ASP A 23 8.16 -1.44 14.90
CA ASP A 23 8.34 -0.21 14.10
C ASP A 23 8.53 -0.45 12.60
N HIS A 24 8.14 -1.62 12.09
CA HIS A 24 8.29 -1.95 10.67
C HIS A 24 7.04 -2.59 10.09
N LEU A 25 6.81 -2.31 8.81
CA LEU A 25 5.90 -3.11 8.01
C LEU A 25 6.52 -4.49 7.78
N THR A 26 5.68 -5.49 7.60
CA THR A 26 6.12 -6.86 7.35
C THR A 26 6.93 -6.96 6.05
N ALA A 27 8.00 -7.73 6.06
CA ALA A 27 8.77 -8.00 4.86
C ALA A 27 7.95 -8.85 3.88
N CYS A 28 8.29 -8.76 2.59
CA CYS A 28 7.66 -9.60 1.59
C CYS A 28 8.19 -11.02 1.70
N ALA A 29 7.29 -11.98 1.95
CA ALA A 29 7.65 -13.39 1.97
C ALA A 29 7.91 -13.90 0.55
N THR A 30 7.15 -13.38 -0.42
CA THR A 30 7.22 -13.80 -1.81
C THR A 30 7.24 -12.57 -2.73
N PRO A 31 8.36 -12.27 -3.38
CA PRO A 31 8.44 -11.09 -4.25
C PRO A 31 7.56 -11.19 -5.50
N ALA A 32 7.06 -12.38 -5.84
CA ALA A 32 6.23 -12.56 -7.03
C ALA A 32 4.92 -11.77 -6.95
N HIS A 33 4.39 -11.48 -5.76
CA HIS A 33 3.15 -10.73 -5.60
C HIS A 33 3.18 -9.74 -4.44
N CYS A 34 4.38 -9.33 -4.05
CA CYS A 34 4.57 -8.38 -2.95
C CYS A 34 5.76 -7.48 -3.27
N SER A 35 5.62 -6.20 -2.96
CA SER A 35 6.73 -5.24 -3.06
C SER A 35 6.80 -4.44 -1.76
N ARG A 36 8.01 -4.20 -1.30
CA ARG A 36 8.27 -3.40 -0.10
C ARG A 36 9.46 -2.48 -0.36
N GLN A 37 9.29 -1.22 -0.02
CA GLN A 37 10.32 -0.21 -0.21
C GLN A 37 10.42 0.65 1.03
N GLU A 38 11.57 1.29 1.21
CA GLU A 38 11.79 2.29 2.25
C GLU A 38 12.32 3.55 1.58
N TRP A 39 11.67 4.67 1.83
CA TRP A 39 12.00 5.94 1.19
C TRP A 39 12.52 6.92 2.24
N PRO A 40 13.82 7.27 2.20
CA PRO A 40 14.35 8.28 3.11
C PRO A 40 13.68 9.63 2.85
N VAL A 41 13.20 10.27 3.92
CA VAL A 41 12.51 11.55 3.84
C VAL A 41 12.85 12.38 5.07
N ALA A 42 12.78 13.71 4.95
CA ALA A 42 13.08 14.61 6.04
C ALA A 42 12.05 14.50 7.18
N ASP A 43 10.77 14.37 6.82
CA ASP A 43 9.67 14.28 7.79
C ASP A 43 8.71 13.20 7.34
N PRO A 44 8.84 11.97 7.88
CA PRO A 44 8.00 10.86 7.45
C PRO A 44 6.50 11.07 7.61
N GLN A 45 6.05 11.71 8.69
CA GLN A 45 4.62 11.97 8.88
C GLN A 45 4.10 12.98 7.85
N ALA A 46 4.87 14.03 7.58
CA ALA A 46 4.50 14.98 6.55
C ALA A 46 4.49 14.34 5.16
N ALA A 47 5.46 13.45 4.89
CA ALA A 47 5.50 12.71 3.63
C ALA A 47 4.26 11.83 3.45
N LEU A 48 3.87 11.12 4.51
CA LEU A 48 2.65 10.31 4.47
C LEU A 48 1.43 11.16 4.17
N ALA A 49 1.28 12.28 4.89
CA ALA A 49 0.15 13.18 4.67
C ALA A 49 0.14 13.73 3.24
N SER A 50 1.30 14.05 2.69
CA SER A 50 1.40 14.62 1.35
C SER A 50 1.07 13.60 0.25
N LEU A 51 1.23 12.31 0.53
CA LEU A 51 0.88 11.25 -0.43
C LEU A 51 -0.59 10.87 -0.41
N LEU A 52 -1.34 11.26 0.61
CA LEU A 52 -2.75 10.85 0.73
C LEU A 52 -3.57 11.18 -0.52
N PRO A 53 -3.48 12.38 -1.13
CA PRO A 53 -4.23 12.64 -2.36
C PRO A 53 -3.90 11.67 -3.49
N ALA A 54 -2.63 11.29 -3.64
CA ALA A 54 -2.23 10.33 -4.67
C ALA A 54 -2.78 8.94 -4.39
N VAL A 55 -2.81 8.52 -3.11
CA VAL A 55 -3.42 7.25 -2.73
C VAL A 55 -4.91 7.27 -3.05
N LEU A 56 -5.60 8.35 -2.68
CA LEU A 56 -7.04 8.47 -2.93
C LEU A 56 -7.37 8.51 -4.42
N ALA A 57 -6.41 8.89 -5.27
CA ALA A 57 -6.59 8.92 -6.71
C ALA A 57 -6.36 7.56 -7.38
N LEU A 58 -5.86 6.56 -6.67
CA LEU A 58 -5.69 5.22 -7.23
C LEU A 58 -7.05 4.63 -7.58
N GLU A 59 -7.15 4.05 -8.77
CA GLU A 59 -8.39 3.43 -9.20
C GLU A 59 -8.69 2.20 -8.35
N GLY A 60 -9.94 2.10 -7.86
CA GLY A 60 -10.35 0.97 -7.03
C GLY A 60 -9.89 1.03 -5.59
N VAL A 61 -9.45 2.20 -5.12
CA VAL A 61 -8.93 2.33 -3.75
C VAL A 61 -10.04 2.48 -2.73
N VAL A 62 -9.84 1.85 -1.58
CA VAL A 62 -10.63 2.10 -0.37
C VAL A 62 -9.65 2.22 0.79
N VAL A 63 -9.67 3.36 1.48
CA VAL A 63 -8.85 3.53 2.68
C VAL A 63 -9.54 2.81 3.83
N VAL A 64 -8.84 1.87 4.44
CA VAL A 64 -9.36 1.05 5.53
C VAL A 64 -9.01 1.65 6.87
N GLU A 65 -7.78 2.14 7.02
CA GLU A 65 -7.30 2.70 8.27
C GLU A 65 -6.28 3.80 7.96
N THR A 66 -6.35 4.90 8.70
CA THR A 66 -5.36 5.96 8.57
C THR A 66 -5.13 6.66 9.90
N SER A 67 -3.88 7.01 10.15
CA SER A 67 -3.45 7.80 11.31
C SER A 67 -2.29 8.70 10.87
N ALA A 68 -1.69 9.40 11.82
CA ALA A 68 -0.57 10.29 11.50
C ALA A 68 0.65 9.53 10.96
N ASP A 69 0.82 8.27 11.33
CA ASP A 69 2.00 7.48 10.98
C ASP A 69 1.71 6.18 10.23
N TYR A 70 0.44 5.88 9.93
CA TYR A 70 0.11 4.63 9.27
C TYR A 70 -1.10 4.78 8.35
N LEU A 71 -1.05 4.10 7.22
CA LEU A 71 -2.16 3.99 6.30
C LEU A 71 -2.27 2.57 5.78
N HIS A 72 -3.49 2.04 5.78
CA HIS A 72 -3.83 0.81 5.09
C HIS A 72 -4.97 1.09 4.12
N ALA A 73 -4.78 0.74 2.87
CA ALA A 73 -5.82 0.84 1.85
C ALA A 73 -5.86 -0.46 1.06
N THR A 74 -7.03 -0.76 0.50
CA THR A 74 -7.16 -1.82 -0.49
C THR A 74 -7.28 -1.20 -1.87
N VAL A 75 -6.70 -1.86 -2.87
CA VAL A 75 -6.78 -1.43 -4.27
C VAL A 75 -7.31 -2.62 -5.06
N ALA A 76 -8.50 -2.47 -5.64
CA ALA A 76 -9.15 -3.55 -6.37
C ALA A 76 -8.93 -3.37 -7.86
N SER A 77 -8.51 -4.44 -8.55
CA SER A 77 -8.37 -4.40 -9.98
C SER A 77 -9.75 -4.25 -10.63
N ARG A 78 -9.80 -3.41 -11.66
CA ARG A 78 -11.04 -3.07 -12.34
C ARG A 78 -11.64 -4.24 -13.10
N LEU A 79 -10.77 -5.03 -13.74
CA LEU A 79 -11.23 -6.08 -14.64
C LEU A 79 -11.59 -7.36 -13.89
N PHE A 80 -10.75 -7.78 -12.96
CA PHE A 80 -10.91 -9.07 -12.27
C PHE A 80 -11.32 -8.93 -10.82
N GLY A 81 -11.27 -7.72 -10.26
CA GLY A 81 -11.58 -7.50 -8.86
C GLY A 81 -10.56 -8.07 -7.89
N PHE A 82 -9.34 -8.38 -8.34
CA PHE A 82 -8.26 -8.77 -7.43
C PHE A 82 -8.00 -7.63 -6.46
N VAL A 83 -7.78 -7.98 -5.20
CA VAL A 83 -7.55 -6.99 -4.15
C VAL A 83 -6.11 -7.06 -3.70
N ASP A 84 -5.47 -5.88 -3.68
CA ASP A 84 -4.14 -5.70 -3.12
C ASP A 84 -4.26 -4.88 -1.85
N ASP A 85 -3.40 -5.16 -0.88
CA ASP A 85 -3.28 -4.33 0.32
C ASP A 85 -2.08 -3.40 0.16
N LEU A 86 -2.33 -2.10 0.31
CA LEU A 86 -1.32 -1.07 0.30
C LEU A 86 -1.14 -0.54 1.72
N GLU A 87 0.09 -0.53 2.20
CA GLU A 87 0.42 0.04 3.49
C GLU A 87 1.52 1.07 3.36
N LEU A 88 1.38 2.17 4.10
CA LEU A 88 2.42 3.18 4.27
C LEU A 88 2.64 3.40 5.75
N HIS A 89 3.89 3.45 6.18
CA HIS A 89 4.24 3.65 7.58
C HIS A 89 5.33 4.71 7.71
N ALA A 90 5.05 5.75 8.47
CA ALA A 90 6.02 6.82 8.76
C ALA A 90 6.88 6.40 9.95
N GLU A 91 8.12 5.99 9.67
CA GLU A 91 9.08 5.58 10.69
C GLU A 91 9.98 6.79 11.00
N SER A 92 9.54 7.61 11.95
CA SER A 92 10.18 8.91 12.22
C SER A 92 11.56 8.76 12.83
N LYS A 93 11.80 7.71 13.61
CA LYS A 93 13.10 7.51 14.26
C LYS A 93 14.22 7.27 13.24
N ARG A 94 13.92 6.60 12.13
CA ARG A 94 14.89 6.33 11.08
C ARG A 94 14.80 7.30 9.91
N GLY A 95 13.80 8.20 9.92
CA GLY A 95 13.65 9.16 8.82
C GLY A 95 13.24 8.49 7.52
N VAL A 96 12.37 7.50 7.55
CA VAL A 96 11.91 6.80 6.35
C VAL A 96 10.39 6.69 6.32
N LEU A 97 9.85 6.66 5.11
CA LEU A 97 8.49 6.24 4.86
C LEU A 97 8.56 4.84 4.26
N GLU A 98 8.04 3.87 5.01
CA GLU A 98 7.98 2.49 4.53
C GLU A 98 6.73 2.29 3.69
N ALA A 99 6.83 1.51 2.62
CA ALA A 99 5.72 1.22 1.74
C ALA A 99 5.70 -0.27 1.44
N ARG A 100 4.50 -0.85 1.43
CA ARG A 100 4.29 -2.26 1.11
C ARG A 100 3.02 -2.40 0.31
N SER A 101 3.06 -3.19 -0.76
CA SER A 101 1.88 -3.49 -1.56
C SER A 101 1.91 -4.96 -1.91
N VAL A 102 0.83 -5.68 -1.57
CA VAL A 102 0.79 -7.13 -1.70
C VAL A 102 -0.58 -7.58 -2.21
N SER A 103 -0.58 -8.55 -3.13
CA SER A 103 -1.81 -9.13 -3.64
C SER A 103 -2.30 -10.22 -2.70
N ARG A 104 -3.61 -10.24 -2.43
CA ARG A 104 -4.22 -11.25 -1.57
C ARG A 104 -4.24 -12.63 -2.22
N LEU A 105 -4.43 -12.66 -3.53
CA LEU A 105 -4.54 -13.90 -4.30
C LEU A 105 -3.61 -13.84 -5.49
N GLY A 106 -3.27 -15.02 -6.01
CA GLY A 106 -2.46 -15.16 -7.22
C GLY A 106 -1.01 -15.47 -6.93
N ASP A 107 -0.38 -16.17 -7.86
CA ASP A 107 1.02 -16.57 -7.74
C ASP A 107 1.98 -15.48 -8.21
N SER A 108 1.50 -14.58 -9.08
CA SER A 108 2.30 -13.49 -9.62
C SER A 108 1.40 -12.30 -9.90
N ASP A 109 1.90 -11.10 -9.57
CA ASP A 109 1.20 -9.85 -9.84
C ASP A 109 1.68 -9.18 -11.12
N LEU A 110 2.58 -9.82 -11.87
CA LEU A 110 3.17 -9.26 -13.09
C LEU A 110 3.80 -7.87 -12.87
N GLY A 111 4.29 -7.63 -11.64
CA GLY A 111 4.94 -6.39 -11.29
C GLY A 111 4.01 -5.24 -10.90
N VAL A 112 2.72 -5.50 -10.74
CA VAL A 112 1.74 -4.45 -10.43
C VAL A 112 2.04 -3.77 -9.10
N ASN A 113 2.36 -4.56 -8.06
CA ASN A 113 2.64 -3.98 -6.73
C ASN A 113 3.90 -3.11 -6.75
N ALA A 114 4.95 -3.56 -7.42
CA ALA A 114 6.19 -2.78 -7.54
C ALA A 114 5.94 -1.47 -8.30
N ARG A 115 5.21 -1.53 -9.41
CA ARG A 115 4.89 -0.33 -10.19
C ARG A 115 4.03 0.65 -9.40
N ARG A 116 3.11 0.14 -8.56
CA ARG A 116 2.30 1.00 -7.69
C ARG A 116 3.18 1.79 -6.72
N LEU A 117 4.12 1.11 -6.06
CA LEU A 117 5.03 1.79 -5.14
C LEU A 117 5.95 2.76 -5.87
N ASP A 118 6.47 2.39 -7.04
CA ASP A 118 7.31 3.27 -7.84
C ASP A 118 6.55 4.53 -8.26
N SER A 119 5.28 4.39 -8.58
CA SER A 119 4.42 5.51 -8.94
C SER A 119 4.23 6.47 -7.77
N LEU A 120 3.96 5.94 -6.57
CA LEU A 120 3.83 6.76 -5.37
C LEU A 120 5.17 7.43 -5.01
N ARG A 121 6.28 6.72 -5.17
CA ARG A 121 7.61 7.29 -4.94
C ARG A 121 7.87 8.48 -5.86
N ARG A 122 7.49 8.38 -7.13
CA ARG A 122 7.66 9.49 -8.07
C ARG A 122 6.83 10.70 -7.67
N VAL A 123 5.60 10.48 -7.19
CA VAL A 123 4.79 11.60 -6.67
C VAL A 123 5.49 12.25 -5.48
N LEU A 124 5.96 11.45 -4.54
CA LEU A 124 6.65 11.98 -3.37
C LEU A 124 7.87 12.79 -3.76
N ASP A 125 8.67 12.30 -4.68
CA ASP A 125 9.87 13.00 -5.15
C ASP A 125 9.50 14.33 -5.82
N SER A 126 8.40 14.38 -6.58
CA SER A 126 7.96 15.62 -7.23
C SER A 126 7.47 16.64 -6.22
N LEU A 127 6.88 16.21 -5.11
CA LEU A 127 6.40 17.10 -4.06
C LEU A 127 7.55 17.68 -3.24
N ALA A 128 8.68 17.00 -3.18
CA ALA A 128 9.85 17.45 -2.44
C ALA A 128 10.71 18.44 -3.23
N SER A 129 10.44 18.61 -4.50
CA SER A 129 11.22 19.50 -5.39
C SER A 129 10.83 20.95 -5.24
#